data_2f865a74cf6cbb636a714408b7449ad5
#
_entry.id   2f865a74cf6cbb636a714408b7449ad5
#
_cell.length_a   1.000
_cell.length_b   1.000
_cell.length_c   1.000
_cell.angle_alpha   90.00
_cell.angle_beta   90.00
_cell.angle_gamma   90.00
#
_symmetry.space_group_name_H-M   'P 1'
#
loop_
_entity.id
_entity.type
_entity.pdbx_description
1 polymer ?
#
loop_
_entity_poly.entity_id
_entity_poly.type
_entity_poly.pdbx_seq_one_letter_code
_entity_poly.pdbx_strand_id
1 'polypeptide(L)'
;ADESEQYKYELLKTLNLSEYIPIFIAFDNRGPSLHMAPFNDQLTLWVGKKKLQPVDYDKRFNFKLQGKREGFVYFPRYDEKGKPILEGVKSVRLTINGGISPVTMGKSIEYIWDVADDHPEKLYAGKAAARLELDRLIKRLDKLNEEKKNLEGELDKVNAELQEIQKRVDELQRQ
;
A
#
# COMPACT_ATOMS: atom_id res chain seq x y z
N ALA A 1 -26.20 15.73 -13.79
CA ALA A 1 -25.17 14.73 -14.18
C ALA A 1 -23.80 15.05 -13.57
N ASP A 2 -23.39 16.32 -13.58
CA ASP A 2 -22.08 16.73 -13.09
C ASP A 2 -21.94 16.66 -11.56
N GLU A 3 -22.98 17.01 -10.84
CA GLU A 3 -22.98 16.94 -9.36
C GLU A 3 -22.84 15.51 -8.85
N SER A 4 -23.51 14.55 -9.50
CA SER A 4 -23.41 13.14 -9.13
C SER A 4 -22.02 12.56 -9.39
N GLU A 5 -21.40 12.92 -10.51
CA GLU A 5 -20.03 12.50 -10.83
C GLU A 5 -18.98 13.16 -9.92
N GLN A 6 -19.19 14.43 -9.58
CA GLN A 6 -18.33 15.13 -8.63
C GLN A 6 -18.42 14.49 -7.23
N TYR A 7 -19.62 14.16 -6.77
CA TYR A 7 -19.82 13.48 -5.49
C TYR A 7 -19.14 12.11 -5.46
N LYS A 8 -19.28 11.32 -6.52
CA LYS A 8 -18.58 10.03 -6.64
C LYS A 8 -17.06 10.20 -6.58
N TYR A 9 -16.54 11.15 -7.31
CA TYR A 9 -15.10 11.44 -7.31
C TYR A 9 -14.60 11.79 -5.91
N GLU A 10 -15.26 12.70 -5.21
CA GLU A 10 -14.88 13.11 -3.86
C GLU A 10 -14.97 11.95 -2.86
N LEU A 11 -16.02 11.13 -2.96
CA LEU A 11 -16.19 9.96 -2.11
C LEU A 11 -15.08 8.94 -2.31
N LEU A 12 -14.77 8.61 -3.55
CA LEU A 12 -13.73 7.66 -3.91
C LEU A 12 -12.34 8.17 -3.50
N LYS A 13 -12.11 9.46 -3.65
CA LYS A 13 -10.88 10.11 -3.24
C LYS A 13 -10.72 10.09 -1.71
N THR A 14 -11.78 10.36 -0.98
CA THR A 14 -11.79 10.32 0.50
C THR A 14 -11.52 8.92 1.03
N LEU A 15 -12.10 7.89 0.40
CA LEU A 15 -11.87 6.49 0.76
C LEU A 15 -10.56 5.90 0.20
N ASN A 16 -9.86 6.65 -0.66
CA ASN A 16 -8.62 6.21 -1.32
C ASN A 16 -8.75 4.87 -2.07
N LEU A 17 -9.93 4.56 -2.58
CA LEU A 17 -10.22 3.27 -3.23
C LEU A 17 -9.42 3.04 -4.52
N SER A 18 -8.94 4.11 -5.16
CA SER A 18 -8.11 4.02 -6.35
C SER A 18 -6.67 3.61 -6.06
N GLU A 19 -6.17 3.90 -4.84
CA GLU A 19 -4.78 3.66 -4.45
C GLU A 19 -4.64 2.48 -3.48
N TYR A 20 -5.64 2.27 -2.62
CA TYR A 20 -5.56 1.35 -1.51
C TYR A 20 -6.73 0.38 -1.47
N ILE A 21 -6.49 -0.74 -0.81
CA ILE A 21 -7.51 -1.71 -0.45
C ILE A 21 -7.88 -1.41 1.01
N PRO A 22 -9.06 -0.81 1.28
CA PRO A 22 -9.47 -0.51 2.65
C PRO A 22 -10.10 -1.75 3.28
N ILE A 23 -9.73 -2.02 4.52
CA ILE A 23 -10.38 -3.03 5.35
C ILE A 23 -10.85 -2.34 6.63
N PHE A 24 -12.14 -2.45 6.91
CA PHE A 24 -12.72 -1.94 8.14
C PHE A 24 -12.59 -3.00 9.24
N ILE A 25 -12.01 -2.59 10.37
CA ILE A 25 -11.81 -3.47 11.52
C ILE A 25 -12.53 -2.88 12.73
N ALA A 26 -13.29 -3.71 13.41
CA ALA A 26 -13.96 -3.36 14.66
C ALA A 26 -13.51 -4.32 15.75
N PHE A 27 -12.97 -3.76 16.84
CA PHE A 27 -12.64 -4.50 18.06
C PHE A 27 -13.69 -4.25 19.14
N ASP A 28 -14.06 -5.30 19.86
CA ASP A 28 -14.84 -5.21 21.09
C ASP A 28 -14.10 -5.99 22.18
N ASN A 29 -13.25 -5.28 22.93
CA ASN A 29 -12.46 -5.87 23.99
C ASN A 29 -13.18 -5.75 25.33
N ARG A 30 -13.72 -6.85 25.81
CA ARG A 30 -14.41 -6.96 27.10
C ARG A 30 -13.51 -7.47 28.22
N GLY A 31 -12.27 -7.79 27.91
CA GLY A 31 -11.27 -8.27 28.85
C GLY A 31 -10.29 -7.19 29.30
N PRO A 32 -9.12 -7.58 29.79
CA PRO A 32 -8.05 -6.66 30.13
C PRO A 32 -7.61 -5.82 28.91
N SER A 33 -7.07 -4.64 29.17
CA SER A 33 -6.59 -3.76 28.11
C SER A 33 -5.54 -4.45 27.24
N LEU A 34 -5.62 -4.18 25.93
CA LEU A 34 -4.68 -4.68 24.94
C LEU A 34 -3.76 -3.57 24.47
N HIS A 35 -2.52 -3.94 24.17
CA HIS A 35 -1.53 -3.08 23.54
C HIS A 35 -1.12 -3.72 22.21
N MET A 36 -1.53 -3.09 21.10
CA MET A 36 -1.29 -3.61 19.76
C MET A 36 -0.21 -2.86 18.98
N ALA A 37 0.38 -1.81 19.59
CA ALA A 37 1.40 -1.00 18.92
C ALA A 37 2.72 -1.76 18.71
N PRO A 38 3.38 -1.62 17.56
CA PRO A 38 2.89 -0.96 16.36
C PRO A 38 1.87 -1.83 15.63
N PHE A 39 0.69 -1.27 15.37
CA PHE A 39 -0.44 -2.04 14.84
C PHE A 39 -0.18 -2.63 13.45
N ASN A 40 0.59 -1.95 12.60
CA ASN A 40 0.96 -2.47 11.29
C ASN A 40 1.73 -3.80 11.35
N ASP A 41 2.42 -4.10 12.44
CA ASP A 41 3.14 -5.37 12.61
C ASP A 41 2.22 -6.51 13.02
N GLN A 42 0.99 -6.21 13.42
CA GLN A 42 0.02 -7.22 13.87
C GLN A 42 -0.82 -7.78 12.73
N LEU A 43 -0.81 -7.14 11.56
CA LEU A 43 -1.66 -7.49 10.44
C LEU A 43 -0.84 -7.91 9.23
N THR A 44 -1.31 -8.94 8.54
CA THR A 44 -0.78 -9.36 7.25
C THR A 44 -1.93 -9.66 6.31
N LEU A 45 -1.93 -9.04 5.14
CA LEU A 45 -2.82 -9.42 4.05
C LEU A 45 -2.08 -10.36 3.10
N TRP A 46 -2.60 -11.56 2.97
CA TRP A 46 -2.05 -12.59 2.09
C TRP A 46 -2.77 -12.54 0.75
N VAL A 47 -2.03 -12.31 -0.31
CA VAL A 47 -2.50 -12.34 -1.69
C VAL A 47 -1.71 -13.42 -2.42
N GLY A 48 -2.28 -14.63 -2.44
CA GLY A 48 -1.53 -15.81 -2.85
C GLY A 48 -0.34 -16.05 -1.90
N LYS A 49 0.87 -16.05 -2.45
CA LYS A 49 2.11 -16.19 -1.67
C LYS A 49 2.69 -14.85 -1.19
N LYS A 50 2.14 -13.74 -1.67
CA LYS A 50 2.60 -12.40 -1.29
C LYS A 50 2.05 -12.01 0.08
N LYS A 51 2.90 -11.42 0.90
CA LYS A 51 2.55 -10.83 2.19
C LYS A 51 2.56 -9.33 2.07
N LEU A 52 1.44 -8.70 2.40
CA LEU A 52 1.32 -7.25 2.42
C LEU A 52 1.13 -6.76 3.85
N GLN A 53 1.83 -5.70 4.19
CA GLN A 53 1.60 -4.95 5.42
C GLN A 53 0.76 -3.71 5.15
N PRO A 54 0.01 -3.20 6.15
CA PRO A 54 -0.69 -1.95 5.99
C PRO A 54 0.26 -0.80 5.67
N VAL A 55 -0.13 0.04 4.71
CA VAL A 55 0.60 1.28 4.39
C VAL A 55 0.10 2.44 5.23
N ASP A 56 -1.15 2.37 5.68
CA ASP A 56 -1.75 3.33 6.58
C ASP A 56 -2.89 2.68 7.37
N TYR A 57 -3.23 3.26 8.51
CA TYR A 57 -4.30 2.78 9.37
C TYR A 57 -4.70 3.86 10.37
N ASP A 58 -5.85 3.69 11.01
CA ASP A 58 -6.28 4.54 12.11
C ASP A 58 -5.30 4.41 13.29
N LYS A 59 -4.58 5.49 13.58
CA LYS A 59 -3.52 5.50 14.59
C LYS A 59 -4.02 5.25 16.01
N ARG A 60 -5.33 5.36 16.25
CA ARG A 60 -5.94 4.98 17.53
C ARG A 60 -5.76 3.50 17.86
N PHE A 61 -5.50 2.65 16.86
CA PHE A 61 -5.18 1.24 17.08
C PHE A 61 -3.84 1.04 17.80
N ASN A 62 -2.96 2.03 17.81
CA ASN A 62 -1.72 2.01 18.59
C ASN A 62 -1.91 2.36 20.06
N PHE A 63 -3.08 2.87 20.43
CA PHE A 63 -3.38 3.22 21.81
C PHE A 63 -3.94 2.01 22.56
N LYS A 64 -3.81 2.06 23.87
CA LYS A 64 -4.39 1.06 24.76
C LYS A 64 -5.86 0.81 24.41
N LEU A 65 -6.19 -0.44 24.09
CA LEU A 65 -7.54 -0.81 23.67
C LEU A 65 -8.31 -1.39 24.85
N GLN A 66 -9.40 -0.72 25.17
CA GLN A 66 -10.43 -1.22 26.08
C GLN A 66 -11.80 -0.82 25.54
N GLY A 67 -12.75 -1.76 25.58
CA GLY A 67 -14.06 -1.55 24.98
C GLY A 67 -14.00 -1.63 23.45
N LYS A 68 -14.83 -0.80 22.80
CA LYS A 68 -14.99 -0.80 21.36
C LYS A 68 -14.06 0.21 20.69
N ARG A 69 -13.47 -0.21 19.58
CA ARG A 69 -12.72 0.66 18.67
C ARG A 69 -12.81 0.13 17.26
N GLU A 70 -13.10 1.01 16.33
CA GLU A 70 -13.22 0.67 14.92
C GLU A 70 -12.51 1.69 14.05
N GLY A 71 -12.08 1.25 12.88
CA GLY A 71 -11.39 2.10 11.93
C GLY A 71 -10.96 1.35 10.69
N PHE A 72 -10.36 2.07 9.76
CA PHE A 72 -9.84 1.51 8.51
C PHE A 72 -8.36 1.20 8.61
N VAL A 73 -7.99 0.15 7.90
CA VAL A 73 -6.62 -0.23 7.58
C VAL A 73 -6.51 -0.27 6.07
N TYR A 74 -5.43 0.28 5.53
CA TYR A 74 -5.23 0.42 4.09
C TYR A 74 -4.04 -0.41 3.64
N PHE A 75 -4.26 -1.28 2.67
CA PHE A 75 -3.21 -2.06 2.00
C PHE A 75 -2.97 -1.51 0.60
N PRO A 76 -1.77 -1.69 0.02
CA PRO A 76 -1.49 -1.19 -1.32
C PRO A 76 -2.29 -1.94 -2.37
N ARG A 77 -2.87 -1.20 -3.32
CA ARG A 77 -3.61 -1.78 -4.46
C ARG A 77 -2.69 -2.09 -5.65
N TYR A 78 -1.55 -1.41 -5.72
CA TYR A 78 -0.56 -1.56 -6.77
C TYR A 78 0.80 -1.90 -6.17
N ASP A 79 1.59 -2.72 -6.88
CA ASP A 79 2.97 -3.00 -6.51
C ASP A 79 3.90 -1.84 -6.86
N GLU A 80 5.20 -1.98 -6.58
CA GLU A 80 6.20 -0.96 -6.86
C GLU A 80 6.34 -0.63 -8.35
N LYS A 81 5.97 -1.58 -9.22
CA LYS A 81 5.97 -1.42 -10.68
C LYS A 81 4.67 -0.84 -11.21
N GLY A 82 3.70 -0.56 -10.34
CA GLY A 82 2.39 -0.05 -10.71
C GLY A 82 1.42 -1.11 -11.22
N LYS A 83 1.72 -2.38 -11.03
CA LYS A 83 0.85 -3.49 -11.41
C LYS A 83 -0.22 -3.74 -10.33
N PRO A 84 -1.50 -3.98 -10.71
CA PRO A 84 -2.54 -4.29 -9.73
C PRO A 84 -2.24 -5.58 -8.97
N ILE A 85 -2.27 -5.51 -7.65
CA ILE A 85 -1.97 -6.67 -6.78
C ILE A 85 -3.06 -7.73 -6.85
N LEU A 86 -4.33 -7.32 -7.00
CA LEU A 86 -5.48 -8.23 -7.04
C LEU A 86 -5.77 -8.81 -8.42
N GLU A 87 -4.98 -8.48 -9.45
CA GLU A 87 -5.19 -8.99 -10.80
C GLU A 87 -5.07 -10.51 -10.83
N GLY A 88 -6.13 -11.19 -11.31
CA GLY A 88 -6.18 -12.64 -11.41
C GLY A 88 -6.31 -13.39 -10.08
N VAL A 89 -6.51 -12.68 -8.98
CA VAL A 89 -6.63 -13.25 -7.64
C VAL A 89 -8.10 -13.55 -7.32
N LYS A 90 -8.37 -14.74 -6.78
CA LYS A 90 -9.74 -15.16 -6.41
C LYS A 90 -10.11 -14.80 -4.97
N SER A 91 -9.15 -14.92 -4.07
CA SER A 91 -9.39 -14.67 -2.64
C SER A 91 -8.18 -14.05 -1.98
N VAL A 92 -8.43 -13.32 -0.90
CA VAL A 92 -7.39 -12.76 -0.02
C VAL A 92 -7.65 -13.19 1.41
N ARG A 93 -6.59 -13.27 2.21
CA ARG A 93 -6.66 -13.66 3.62
C ARG A 93 -5.99 -12.60 4.48
N LEU A 94 -6.72 -12.08 5.45
CA LEU A 94 -6.17 -11.22 6.49
C LEU A 94 -5.86 -12.07 7.71
N THR A 95 -4.64 -11.97 8.22
CA THR A 95 -4.26 -12.58 9.49
C THR A 95 -3.93 -11.49 10.50
N ILE A 96 -4.43 -11.67 11.71
CA ILE A 96 -4.10 -10.86 12.87
C ILE A 96 -3.32 -11.70 13.85
N ASN A 97 -2.18 -11.19 14.33
CA ASN A 97 -1.33 -11.90 15.25
C ASN A 97 -2.09 -12.26 16.54
N GLY A 98 -2.12 -13.53 16.87
CA GLY A 98 -2.79 -14.01 18.09
C GLY A 98 -2.12 -13.58 19.40
N GLY A 99 -0.88 -13.10 19.34
CA GLY A 99 -0.16 -12.56 20.49
C GLY A 99 -0.71 -11.23 21.02
N ILE A 100 -1.65 -10.59 20.30
CA ILE A 100 -2.28 -9.35 20.76
C ILE A 100 -3.19 -9.55 21.97
N SER A 101 -3.71 -10.76 22.18
CA SER A 101 -4.64 -11.05 23.26
C SER A 101 -4.39 -12.43 23.86
N PRO A 102 -4.48 -12.58 25.18
CA PRO A 102 -4.42 -13.90 25.84
C PRO A 102 -5.57 -14.82 25.42
N VAL A 103 -6.72 -14.27 25.04
CA VAL A 103 -7.92 -15.02 24.66
C VAL A 103 -7.70 -15.86 23.41
N THR A 104 -6.84 -15.44 22.53
CA THR A 104 -6.52 -16.18 21.29
C THR A 104 -5.58 -17.36 21.52
N MET A 105 -4.96 -17.45 22.69
CA MET A 105 -3.98 -18.50 23.03
C MET A 105 -2.84 -18.63 22.00
N GLY A 106 -2.41 -17.51 21.44
CA GLY A 106 -1.35 -17.42 20.44
C GLY A 106 -1.77 -17.81 19.02
N LYS A 107 -3.02 -18.17 18.79
CA LYS A 107 -3.53 -18.51 17.46
C LYS A 107 -3.87 -17.25 16.67
N SER A 108 -3.43 -17.20 15.42
CA SER A 108 -3.80 -16.12 14.50
C SER A 108 -5.31 -16.09 14.27
N ILE A 109 -5.84 -14.87 14.17
CA ILE A 109 -7.22 -14.65 13.74
C ILE A 109 -7.18 -14.49 12.21
N GLU A 110 -8.03 -15.20 11.50
CA GLU A 110 -8.06 -15.21 10.05
C GLU A 110 -9.42 -14.80 9.50
N TYR A 111 -9.39 -13.98 8.44
CA TYR A 111 -10.54 -13.61 7.65
C TYR A 111 -10.23 -13.84 6.17
N ILE A 112 -11.15 -14.44 5.45
CA ILE A 112 -11.00 -14.73 4.03
C ILE A 112 -12.13 -14.05 3.27
N TRP A 113 -11.77 -13.32 2.20
CA TRP A 113 -12.74 -12.73 1.28
C TRP A 113 -12.54 -13.28 -0.11
N ASP A 114 -13.65 -13.51 -0.80
CA ASP A 114 -13.67 -13.74 -2.23
C ASP A 114 -13.63 -12.38 -2.94
N VAL A 115 -12.55 -12.13 -3.68
CA VAL A 115 -12.36 -10.89 -4.43
C VAL A 115 -12.87 -10.98 -5.87
N ALA A 116 -13.32 -12.16 -6.32
CA ALA A 116 -13.95 -12.29 -7.62
C ALA A 116 -15.24 -11.46 -7.73
N ASP A 117 -15.93 -11.27 -6.62
CA ASP A 117 -17.13 -10.46 -6.53
C ASP A 117 -16.85 -9.00 -6.14
N ASP A 118 -15.59 -8.69 -5.81
CA ASP A 118 -15.16 -7.34 -5.50
C ASP A 118 -14.79 -6.60 -6.79
N HIS A 119 -15.70 -5.77 -7.25
CA HIS A 119 -15.55 -4.96 -8.45
C HIS A 119 -15.60 -3.47 -8.11
N PRO A 120 -14.56 -2.92 -7.47
CA PRO A 120 -14.54 -1.50 -7.13
C PRO A 120 -14.64 -0.61 -8.36
N GLU A 121 -14.21 -1.08 -9.54
CA GLU A 121 -14.37 -0.37 -10.81
C GLU A 121 -15.83 -0.12 -11.19
N LYS A 122 -16.78 -0.90 -10.68
CA LYS A 122 -18.21 -0.64 -10.87
C LYS A 122 -18.69 0.58 -10.07
N LEU A 123 -18.00 0.90 -8.98
CA LEU A 123 -18.33 2.06 -8.15
C LEU A 123 -17.88 3.36 -8.80
N TYR A 124 -16.82 3.32 -9.60
CA TYR A 124 -16.26 4.49 -10.28
C TYR A 124 -16.17 4.34 -11.79
N ALA A 125 -17.15 3.70 -12.39
CA ALA A 125 -17.30 3.73 -13.84
C ALA A 125 -17.65 5.15 -14.32
N GLY A 126 -17.19 5.52 -15.52
CA GLY A 126 -17.49 6.81 -16.15
C GLY A 126 -16.43 7.87 -15.85
N LYS A 127 -16.85 9.15 -15.82
CA LYS A 127 -15.96 10.31 -15.68
C LYS A 127 -15.18 10.33 -14.38
N ALA A 128 -15.79 9.89 -13.27
CA ALA A 128 -15.12 9.80 -11.98
C ALA A 128 -13.97 8.81 -12.00
N ALA A 129 -14.18 7.64 -12.62
CA ALA A 129 -13.13 6.63 -12.80
C ALA A 129 -11.97 7.16 -13.62
N ALA A 130 -12.25 7.78 -14.76
CA ALA A 130 -11.23 8.35 -15.64
C ALA A 130 -10.41 9.44 -14.94
N ARG A 131 -11.06 10.27 -14.14
CA ARG A 131 -10.40 11.33 -13.38
C ARG A 131 -9.48 10.78 -12.29
N LEU A 132 -9.91 9.75 -11.56
CA LEU A 132 -9.09 9.09 -10.54
C LEU A 132 -7.89 8.36 -11.16
N GLU A 133 -8.10 7.68 -12.29
CA GLU A 133 -7.04 7.04 -13.03
C GLU A 133 -6.03 8.06 -13.53
N LEU A 134 -6.48 9.19 -14.06
CA LEU A 134 -5.61 10.28 -14.49
C LEU A 134 -4.77 10.80 -13.32
N ASP A 135 -5.38 11.07 -12.16
CA ASP A 135 -4.67 11.52 -10.97
C ASP A 135 -3.59 10.51 -10.55
N ARG A 136 -3.89 9.24 -10.57
CA ARG A 136 -2.94 8.17 -10.26
C ARG A 136 -1.78 8.12 -11.24
N LEU A 137 -2.07 8.20 -12.53
CA LEU A 137 -1.06 8.16 -13.59
C LEU A 137 -0.14 9.38 -13.55
N ILE A 138 -0.67 10.56 -13.25
CA ILE A 138 0.13 11.78 -13.08
C ILE A 138 1.11 11.62 -11.90
N LYS A 139 0.64 11.13 -10.77
CA LYS A 139 1.52 10.86 -9.62
C LYS A 139 2.62 9.84 -9.97
N ARG A 140 2.25 8.79 -10.69
CA ARG A 140 3.22 7.78 -11.13
C ARG A 140 4.24 8.35 -12.10
N LEU A 141 3.79 9.19 -13.02
CA LEU A 141 4.66 9.87 -13.98
C LEU A 141 5.67 10.78 -13.27
N ASP A 142 5.22 11.58 -12.30
CA ASP A 142 6.09 12.45 -11.52
C ASP A 142 7.16 11.65 -10.75
N LYS A 143 6.74 10.56 -10.12
CA LYS A 143 7.66 9.67 -9.40
C LYS A 143 8.70 9.04 -10.31
N LEU A 144 8.30 8.56 -11.49
CA LEU A 144 9.21 7.97 -12.47
C LEU A 144 10.17 9.01 -13.06
N ASN A 145 9.72 10.23 -13.30
CA ASN A 145 10.58 11.31 -13.78
C ASN A 145 11.63 11.70 -12.73
N GLU A 146 11.28 11.72 -11.46
CA GLU A 146 12.22 11.97 -10.37
C GLU A 146 13.25 10.85 -10.25
N GLU A 147 12.80 9.60 -10.30
CA GLU A 147 13.67 8.42 -10.29
C GLU A 147 14.64 8.42 -11.47
N LYS A 148 14.15 8.73 -12.67
CA LYS A 148 14.96 8.89 -13.88
C LYS A 148 16.05 9.93 -13.68
N LYS A 149 15.69 11.10 -13.15
CA LYS A 149 16.63 12.18 -12.88
C LYS A 149 17.74 11.74 -11.90
N ASN A 150 17.37 11.02 -10.86
CA ASN A 150 18.34 10.50 -9.88
C ASN A 150 19.29 9.48 -10.51
N LEU A 151 18.76 8.57 -11.34
CA LEU A 151 19.57 7.57 -12.05
C LEU A 151 20.51 8.20 -13.07
N GLU A 152 20.06 9.22 -13.80
CA GLU A 152 20.92 9.98 -14.71
C GLU A 152 22.05 10.68 -13.96
N GLY A 153 21.77 11.24 -12.79
CA GLY A 153 22.80 11.83 -11.92
C GLY A 153 23.83 10.82 -11.43
N GLU A 154 23.40 9.63 -11.03
CA GLU A 154 24.29 8.55 -10.65
C GLU A 154 25.14 8.06 -11.83
N LEU A 155 24.53 7.93 -13.00
CA LEU A 155 25.24 7.54 -14.23
C LEU A 155 26.30 8.57 -14.60
N ASP A 156 26.01 9.86 -14.50
CA ASP A 156 26.97 10.93 -14.77
C ASP A 156 28.19 10.85 -13.83
N LYS A 157 27.97 10.56 -12.55
CA LYS A 157 29.03 10.37 -11.57
C LYS A 157 29.94 9.18 -11.94
N VAL A 158 29.33 8.06 -12.31
CA VAL A 158 30.09 6.85 -12.72
C VAL A 158 30.88 7.12 -13.99
N ASN A 159 30.29 7.80 -14.98
CA ASN A 159 30.98 8.15 -16.21
C ASN A 159 32.16 9.08 -15.97
N ALA A 160 32.00 10.06 -15.07
CA ALA A 160 33.11 10.96 -14.70
C ALA A 160 34.28 10.19 -14.06
N GLU A 161 33.97 9.26 -13.15
CA GLU A 161 34.99 8.40 -12.53
C GLU A 161 35.68 7.49 -13.54
N LEU A 162 34.92 6.89 -14.47
CA LEU A 162 35.45 6.09 -15.55
C LEU A 162 36.46 6.88 -16.39
N GLN A 163 36.12 8.10 -16.78
CA GLN A 163 37.01 8.96 -17.56
C GLN A 163 38.31 9.31 -16.80
N GLU A 164 38.19 9.62 -15.52
CA GLU A 164 39.31 9.93 -14.66
C GLU A 164 40.28 8.74 -14.52
N ILE A 165 39.73 7.54 -14.25
CA ILE A 165 40.51 6.32 -14.14
C ILE A 165 41.16 5.95 -15.48
N GLN A 166 40.41 6.06 -16.59
CA GLN A 166 40.93 5.77 -17.92
C GLN A 166 42.09 6.69 -18.27
N LYS A 167 41.99 7.97 -17.95
CA LYS A 167 43.09 8.93 -18.12
C LYS A 167 44.32 8.52 -17.34
N ARG A 168 44.16 8.09 -16.10
CA ARG A 168 45.28 7.65 -15.28
C ARG A 168 45.92 6.36 -15.79
N VAL A 169 45.13 5.42 -16.29
CA VAL A 169 45.64 4.20 -16.94
C VAL A 169 46.49 4.55 -18.15
N ASP A 170 45.99 5.45 -19.00
CA ASP A 170 46.71 5.88 -20.21
C ASP A 170 48.04 6.57 -19.86
N GLU A 171 48.07 7.43 -18.84
CA GLU A 171 49.28 8.07 -18.33
C GLU A 171 50.31 7.05 -17.86
N LEU A 172 49.92 6.03 -17.10
CA LEU A 172 50.78 4.98 -16.58
C LEU A 172 51.31 4.06 -17.68
N GLN A 173 50.52 3.79 -18.70
CA GLN A 173 50.95 2.97 -19.84
C GLN A 173 51.98 3.65 -20.72
N ARG A 174 52.07 4.98 -20.71
CA ARG A 174 53.05 5.77 -21.46
C ARG A 174 54.43 5.85 -20.74
N GLN A 175 54.46 5.48 -19.51
CA GLN A 175 55.71 5.38 -18.75
C GLN A 175 56.39 4.01 -19.01
#